data_96ec8b417e8442c773822785e85b11cb
#
_entry.id   96ec8b417e8442c773822785e85b11cb
#
_cell.length_a   1.000
_cell.length_b   1.000
_cell.length_c   1.000
_cell.angle_alpha   90.00
_cell.angle_beta   90.00
_cell.angle_gamma   90.00
#
_symmetry.space_group_name_H-M   'P 1'
#
loop_
_entity.id
_entity.type
_entity.pdbx_description
1 polymer ?
#
loop_
_entity_poly.entity_id
_entity_poly.type
_entity_poly.pdbx_seq_one_letter_code
_entity_poly.pdbx_strand_id
1 'polypeptide(L)'
;MSSASIKKIIPCKKNQLIEMVLDIEKYPEFVPWCIEGKIYEKKNSEDLISFNGDLKVGKSILNETFSSYVSYHKETDKIIVTNLNGPLKHLKNEWHFKEINNNTQLEFFIDFELKNPILNGIMKKSFELGLNKIAKAFEVRAVQLYKQC
;
A
#
# COMPACT_ATOMS: atom_id res chain seq x y z
N MET A 1 18.10 3.75 -5.35
CA MET A 1 16.75 3.19 -5.28
C MET A 1 16.52 2.52 -3.92
N SER A 2 15.34 2.62 -3.38
CA SER A 2 14.96 1.95 -2.12
C SER A 2 14.04 0.79 -2.44
N SER A 3 14.40 -0.39 -1.94
CA SER A 3 13.70 -1.63 -2.24
C SER A 3 13.51 -2.45 -0.96
N ALA A 4 12.34 -3.03 -0.78
CA ALA A 4 12.07 -3.91 0.36
C ALA A 4 10.92 -4.86 0.06
N SER A 5 10.94 -5.99 0.77
CA SER A 5 9.87 -6.99 0.75
C SER A 5 9.48 -7.34 2.17
N ILE A 6 8.19 -7.51 2.38
CA ILE A 6 7.66 -7.96 3.67
C ILE A 6 6.72 -9.13 3.42
N LYS A 7 6.81 -10.15 4.25
CA LYS A 7 5.91 -11.30 4.23
C LYS A 7 5.32 -11.46 5.63
N LYS A 8 4.01 -11.49 5.72
CA LYS A 8 3.28 -11.65 6.99
C LYS A 8 2.12 -12.60 6.82
N ILE A 9 1.81 -13.33 7.89
CA ILE A 9 0.58 -14.12 7.97
C ILE A 9 -0.37 -13.35 8.89
N ILE A 10 -1.53 -13.00 8.36
CA ILE A 10 -2.53 -12.19 9.06
C ILE A 10 -3.78 -13.04 9.29
N PRO A 11 -4.34 -13.09 10.52
CA PRO A 11 -5.48 -13.95 10.84
C PRO A 11 -6.80 -13.38 10.35
N CYS A 12 -6.88 -13.09 9.06
CA CYS A 12 -8.06 -12.54 8.41
C CYS A 12 -8.24 -13.19 7.06
N LYS A 13 -9.46 -13.12 6.53
CA LYS A 13 -9.76 -13.69 5.22
C LYS A 13 -9.13 -12.84 4.12
N LYS A 14 -8.73 -13.50 3.05
CA LYS A 14 -8.09 -12.86 1.90
C LYS A 14 -8.91 -11.69 1.35
N ASN A 15 -10.21 -11.90 1.13
CA ASN A 15 -11.06 -10.85 0.57
C ASN A 15 -11.18 -9.64 1.49
N GLN A 16 -11.15 -9.84 2.79
CA GLN A 16 -11.19 -8.74 3.76
C GLN A 16 -9.93 -7.89 3.67
N LEU A 17 -8.76 -8.54 3.57
CA LEU A 17 -7.50 -7.84 3.45
C LEU A 17 -7.39 -7.07 2.13
N ILE A 18 -7.82 -7.68 1.04
CA ILE A 18 -7.80 -7.03 -0.28
C ILE A 18 -8.68 -5.77 -0.25
N GLU A 19 -9.88 -5.89 0.29
CA GLU A 19 -10.78 -4.74 0.41
C GLU A 19 -10.16 -3.62 1.23
N MET A 20 -9.53 -3.96 2.35
CA MET A 20 -8.87 -2.99 3.21
C MET A 20 -7.71 -2.28 2.50
N VAL A 21 -6.89 -3.03 1.77
CA VAL A 21 -5.74 -2.46 1.05
C VAL A 21 -6.20 -1.55 -0.10
N LEU A 22 -7.29 -1.89 -0.77
CA LEU A 22 -7.84 -1.07 -1.85
C LEU A 22 -8.53 0.20 -1.36
N ASP A 23 -8.96 0.24 -0.11
CA ASP A 23 -9.73 1.37 0.44
C ASP A 23 -8.80 2.47 0.95
N ILE A 24 -8.10 3.11 0.04
CA ILE A 24 -7.10 4.14 0.40
C ILE A 24 -7.71 5.37 1.05
N GLU A 25 -9.00 5.61 0.88
CA GLU A 25 -9.67 6.75 1.49
C GLU A 25 -9.77 6.60 3.01
N LYS A 26 -9.60 5.39 3.52
CA LYS A 26 -9.57 5.10 4.95
C LYS A 26 -8.15 5.10 5.55
N TYR A 27 -7.13 5.19 4.72
CA TYR A 27 -5.74 5.14 5.19
C TYR A 27 -5.41 6.21 6.24
N PRO A 28 -5.95 7.44 6.17
CA PRO A 28 -5.66 8.42 7.23
C PRO A 28 -6.06 7.98 8.62
N GLU A 29 -6.99 7.03 8.74
CA GLU A 29 -7.46 6.55 10.04
C GLU A 29 -6.45 5.65 10.75
N PHE A 30 -5.52 5.03 10.02
CA PHE A 30 -4.61 4.06 10.64
C PHE A 30 -3.20 4.02 10.06
N VAL A 31 -2.97 4.48 8.84
CA VAL A 31 -1.65 4.43 8.21
C VAL A 31 -0.81 5.63 8.68
N PRO A 32 0.38 5.37 9.27
CA PRO A 32 1.23 6.48 9.71
C PRO A 32 1.53 7.45 8.57
N TRP A 33 1.52 8.73 8.89
CA TRP A 33 1.88 9.83 8.00
C TRP A 33 0.93 10.04 6.81
N CYS A 34 -0.08 9.23 6.64
CA CYS A 34 -1.08 9.43 5.59
C CYS A 34 -2.12 10.43 6.08
N ILE A 35 -2.22 11.56 5.39
CA ILE A 35 -3.10 12.67 5.76
C ILE A 35 -4.43 12.58 5.03
N GLU A 36 -4.40 12.18 3.77
CA GLU A 36 -5.59 12.14 2.91
C GLU A 36 -5.42 11.06 1.86
N GLY A 37 -6.50 10.36 1.56
CA GLY A 37 -6.57 9.40 0.46
C GLY A 37 -7.79 9.70 -0.40
N LYS A 38 -7.63 9.64 -1.72
CA LYS A 38 -8.70 9.95 -2.66
C LYS A 38 -8.68 8.97 -3.84
N ILE A 39 -9.84 8.42 -4.16
CA ILE A 39 -10.03 7.51 -5.30
C ILE A 39 -10.82 8.22 -6.38
N TYR A 40 -10.37 8.09 -7.62
CA TYR A 40 -11.09 8.61 -8.78
C TYR A 40 -10.87 7.72 -9.99
N GLU A 41 -11.71 7.86 -10.99
CA GLU A 41 -11.71 7.07 -12.22
C GLU A 41 -11.72 5.56 -11.95
N LYS A 42 -12.56 5.13 -11.00
CA LYS A 42 -12.68 3.72 -10.65
C LYS A 42 -13.42 2.94 -11.72
N LYS A 43 -12.85 1.81 -12.11
CA LYS A 43 -13.44 0.87 -13.06
C LYS A 43 -13.45 -0.52 -12.43
N ASN A 44 -14.56 -1.22 -12.60
CA ASN A 44 -14.73 -2.57 -12.09
C ASN A 44 -15.24 -3.45 -13.23
N SER A 45 -14.41 -4.42 -13.62
CA SER A 45 -14.78 -5.42 -14.62
C SER A 45 -14.71 -6.81 -14.00
N GLU A 46 -15.00 -7.84 -14.79
CA GLU A 46 -14.98 -9.21 -14.34
C GLU A 46 -13.62 -9.62 -13.79
N ASP A 47 -12.54 -9.20 -14.44
CA ASP A 47 -11.17 -9.63 -14.10
C ASP A 47 -10.35 -8.61 -13.35
N LEU A 48 -10.79 -7.35 -13.32
CA LEU A 48 -9.95 -6.26 -12.89
C LEU A 48 -10.74 -5.16 -12.19
N ILE A 49 -10.23 -4.72 -11.04
CA ILE A 49 -10.64 -3.47 -10.42
C ILE A 49 -9.47 -2.51 -10.55
N SER A 50 -9.71 -1.34 -11.10
CA SER A 50 -8.65 -0.33 -11.22
C SER A 50 -9.16 1.05 -10.83
N PHE A 51 -8.25 1.89 -10.39
CA PHE A 51 -8.56 3.29 -10.08
C PHE A 51 -7.28 4.11 -10.04
N ASN A 52 -7.45 5.40 -10.12
CA ASN A 52 -6.39 6.34 -9.82
C ASN A 52 -6.53 6.75 -8.36
N GLY A 53 -5.44 6.78 -7.63
CA GLY A 53 -5.44 7.09 -6.21
C GLY A 53 -4.42 8.15 -5.88
N ASP A 54 -4.82 9.11 -5.05
CA ASP A 54 -3.93 10.11 -4.50
C ASP A 54 -3.77 9.86 -3.01
N LEU A 55 -2.52 9.76 -2.55
CA LEU A 55 -2.20 9.69 -1.13
C LEU A 55 -1.34 10.90 -0.77
N LYS A 56 -1.85 11.71 0.16
CA LYS A 56 -1.12 12.82 0.71
C LYS A 56 -0.37 12.34 1.94
N VAL A 57 0.95 12.50 1.93
CA VAL A 57 1.83 12.03 2.98
C VAL A 57 2.57 13.20 3.59
N GLY A 58 2.54 13.29 4.92
CA GLY A 58 3.27 14.30 5.65
C GLY A 58 4.12 13.69 6.74
N LYS A 59 5.45 13.81 6.62
CA LYS A 59 6.40 13.33 7.63
C LYS A 59 7.66 14.18 7.56
N SER A 60 7.98 14.85 8.65
CA SER A 60 9.18 15.71 8.72
C SER A 60 9.12 16.77 7.60
N ILE A 61 10.13 16.81 6.74
CA ILE A 61 10.17 17.74 5.62
C ILE A 61 9.41 17.24 4.40
N LEU A 62 8.95 16.00 4.41
CA LEU A 62 8.16 15.44 3.33
C LEU A 62 6.70 15.82 3.53
N ASN A 63 6.11 16.49 2.54
CA ASN A 63 4.70 16.82 2.49
C ASN A 63 4.30 16.82 1.02
N GLU A 64 3.87 15.66 0.53
CA GLU A 64 3.69 15.44 -0.89
C GLU A 64 2.45 14.60 -1.17
N THR A 65 1.90 14.77 -2.36
CA THR A 65 0.82 13.93 -2.86
C THR A 65 1.38 12.96 -3.90
N PHE A 66 1.16 11.68 -3.66
CA PHE A 66 1.58 10.61 -4.57
C PHE A 66 0.35 10.13 -5.34
N SER A 67 0.37 10.33 -6.66
CA SER A 67 -0.72 9.88 -7.54
C SER A 67 -0.29 8.59 -8.22
N SER A 68 -1.11 7.57 -8.06
CA SER A 68 -0.80 6.22 -8.53
C SER A 68 -1.97 5.60 -9.28
N TYR A 69 -1.65 4.69 -10.18
CA TYR A 69 -2.62 3.80 -10.80
C TYR A 69 -2.60 2.49 -10.05
N VAL A 70 -3.76 2.09 -9.53
CA VAL A 70 -3.91 0.87 -8.73
C VAL A 70 -4.74 -0.12 -9.51
N SER A 71 -4.26 -1.36 -9.64
CA SER A 71 -5.01 -2.42 -10.32
C SER A 71 -4.99 -3.69 -9.46
N TYR A 72 -6.19 -4.22 -9.21
CA TYR A 72 -6.36 -5.49 -8.55
C TYR A 72 -6.75 -6.54 -9.58
N HIS A 73 -5.88 -7.53 -9.75
CA HIS A 73 -6.04 -8.64 -10.69
C HIS A 73 -6.71 -9.80 -9.98
N LYS A 74 -8.00 -10.00 -10.24
CA LYS A 74 -8.83 -10.95 -9.50
C LYS A 74 -8.39 -12.41 -9.62
N GLU A 75 -7.89 -12.82 -10.78
CA GLU A 75 -7.47 -14.20 -10.99
C GLU A 75 -6.22 -14.59 -10.22
N THR A 76 -5.30 -13.66 -10.04
CA THR A 76 -4.01 -13.92 -9.40
C THR A 76 -3.92 -13.38 -7.99
N ASP A 77 -4.95 -12.69 -7.52
CA ASP A 77 -4.98 -12.03 -6.20
C ASP A 77 -3.77 -11.13 -5.97
N LYS A 78 -3.51 -10.29 -6.97
CA LYS A 78 -2.41 -9.32 -6.91
C LYS A 78 -2.92 -7.91 -7.05
N ILE A 79 -2.38 -7.02 -6.23
CA ILE A 79 -2.56 -5.59 -6.42
C ILE A 79 -1.25 -5.03 -6.93
N ILE A 80 -1.30 -4.30 -8.03
CA ILE A 80 -0.14 -3.66 -8.64
C ILE A 80 -0.36 -2.15 -8.62
N VAL A 81 0.63 -1.43 -8.11
CA VAL A 81 0.58 0.03 -8.00
C VAL A 81 1.73 0.61 -8.81
N THR A 82 1.40 1.50 -9.73
CA THR A 82 2.38 2.19 -10.55
C THR A 82 2.23 3.69 -10.40
N ASN A 83 3.32 4.41 -10.64
CA ASN A 83 3.35 5.85 -10.50
C ASN A 83 2.66 6.55 -11.67
N LEU A 84 1.75 7.48 -11.37
CA LEU A 84 1.17 8.36 -12.37
C LEU A 84 1.83 9.73 -12.35
N ASN A 85 1.88 10.33 -11.16
CA ASN A 85 2.39 11.69 -11.01
C ASN A 85 2.81 11.92 -9.56
N GLY A 86 3.63 12.94 -9.35
CA GLY A 86 4.08 13.33 -8.02
C GLY A 86 5.58 13.25 -7.87
N PRO A 87 6.07 13.08 -6.62
CA PRO A 87 7.50 13.20 -6.32
C PRO A 87 8.31 11.95 -6.67
N LEU A 88 7.69 10.90 -7.17
CA LEU A 88 8.42 9.67 -7.51
C LEU A 88 8.94 9.70 -8.93
N LYS A 89 10.21 9.35 -9.07
CA LYS A 89 10.86 9.11 -10.35
C LYS A 89 10.57 7.70 -10.84
N HIS A 90 10.42 6.76 -9.89
CA HIS A 90 10.18 5.35 -10.14
C HIS A 90 9.36 4.76 -8.99
N LEU A 91 8.43 3.86 -9.33
CA LEU A 91 7.69 3.08 -8.35
C LEU A 91 7.32 1.72 -8.95
N LYS A 92 7.68 0.67 -8.23
CA LYS A 92 7.16 -0.68 -8.46
C LYS A 92 6.66 -1.19 -7.12
N ASN A 93 5.36 -1.41 -6.99
CA ASN A 93 4.75 -1.88 -5.76
C ASN A 93 3.76 -2.98 -6.09
N GLU A 94 3.90 -4.11 -5.42
CA GLU A 94 3.02 -5.26 -5.61
C GLU A 94 2.62 -5.85 -4.27
N TRP A 95 1.37 -6.27 -4.19
CA TRP A 95 0.80 -6.95 -3.04
C TRP A 95 0.28 -8.30 -3.54
N HIS A 96 0.70 -9.39 -2.91
CA HIS A 96 0.27 -10.73 -3.24
C HIS A 96 -0.44 -11.34 -2.04
N PHE A 97 -1.61 -11.93 -2.26
CA PHE A 97 -2.42 -12.50 -1.20
C PHE A 97 -2.61 -13.99 -1.46
N LYS A 98 -2.32 -14.81 -0.45
CA LYS A 98 -2.49 -16.25 -0.53
C LYS A 98 -3.18 -16.76 0.71
N GLU A 99 -4.27 -17.50 0.53
CA GLU A 99 -5.01 -18.08 1.63
C GLU A 99 -4.27 -19.31 2.18
N ILE A 100 -4.09 -19.35 3.50
CA ILE A 100 -3.43 -20.45 4.20
C ILE A 100 -4.24 -20.75 5.46
N ASN A 101 -4.96 -21.90 5.48
CA ASN A 101 -5.69 -22.36 6.67
C ASN A 101 -6.53 -21.28 7.37
N ASN A 102 -7.40 -20.61 6.64
CA ASN A 102 -8.26 -19.51 7.14
C ASN A 102 -7.52 -18.22 7.48
N ASN A 103 -6.21 -18.20 7.32
CA ASN A 103 -5.41 -17.00 7.43
C ASN A 103 -4.98 -16.56 6.04
N THR A 104 -4.37 -15.41 5.92
CA THR A 104 -3.85 -14.92 4.66
C THR A 104 -2.37 -14.61 4.78
N GLN A 105 -1.58 -15.14 3.86
CA GLN A 105 -0.18 -14.75 3.70
C GLN A 105 -0.15 -13.57 2.76
N LEU A 106 0.34 -12.45 3.27
CA LEU A 106 0.51 -11.21 2.51
C LEU A 106 1.98 -11.03 2.19
N GLU A 107 2.29 -10.88 0.90
CA GLU A 107 3.62 -10.48 0.46
C GLU A 107 3.52 -9.11 -0.14
N PHE A 108 4.35 -8.21 0.35
CA PHE A 108 4.41 -6.82 -0.10
C PHE A 108 5.80 -6.55 -0.62
N PHE A 109 5.88 -6.02 -1.84
CA PHE A 109 7.13 -5.60 -2.46
C PHE A 109 7.03 -4.15 -2.86
N ILE A 110 8.07 -3.37 -2.58
CA ILE A 110 8.16 -2.00 -3.04
C ILE A 110 9.59 -1.68 -3.46
N ASP A 111 9.70 -0.98 -4.58
CA ASP A 111 10.94 -0.42 -5.10
C ASP A 111 10.61 0.98 -5.62
N PHE A 112 11.31 1.99 -5.10
CA PHE A 112 10.99 3.36 -5.48
C PHE A 112 12.20 4.27 -5.43
N GLU A 113 12.07 5.42 -6.11
CA GLU A 113 13.04 6.49 -6.10
C GLU A 113 12.32 7.82 -6.17
N LEU A 114 12.72 8.76 -5.32
CA LEU A 114 12.20 10.13 -5.35
C LEU A 114 12.96 10.98 -6.37
N LYS A 115 12.26 11.93 -6.99
CA LYS A 115 12.88 12.86 -7.94
C LYS A 115 13.89 13.77 -7.26
N ASN A 116 13.61 14.20 -6.02
CA ASN A 116 14.49 15.08 -5.26
C ASN A 116 15.59 14.23 -4.61
N PRO A 117 16.88 14.44 -5.00
CA PRO A 117 17.96 13.59 -4.48
C PRO A 117 18.21 13.75 -2.98
N ILE A 118 17.92 14.91 -2.41
CA ILE A 118 18.09 15.13 -0.96
C ILE A 118 17.04 14.34 -0.18
N LEU A 119 15.77 14.45 -0.60
CA LEU A 119 14.69 13.68 0.02
C LEU A 119 14.88 12.18 -0.17
N ASN A 120 15.36 11.77 -1.34
CA ASN A 120 15.65 10.37 -1.62
C ASN A 120 16.70 9.81 -0.66
N GLY A 121 17.74 10.57 -0.40
CA GLY A 121 18.79 10.18 0.56
C GLY A 121 18.26 10.06 1.99
N ILE A 122 17.39 10.97 2.41
CA ILE A 122 16.78 10.94 3.74
C ILE A 122 15.86 9.73 3.87
N MET A 123 14.99 9.52 2.90
CA MET A 123 14.05 8.39 2.90
C MET A 123 14.79 7.05 2.92
N LYS A 124 15.90 6.95 2.19
CA LYS A 124 16.69 5.73 2.12
C LYS A 124 17.19 5.28 3.51
N LYS A 125 17.56 6.24 4.36
CA LYS A 125 18.05 5.93 5.71
C LYS A 125 16.97 5.45 6.66
N SER A 126 15.75 5.95 6.53
CA SER A 126 14.65 5.63 7.44
C SER A 126 13.63 4.67 6.85
N PHE A 127 13.89 4.18 5.64
CA PHE A 127 12.90 3.44 4.87
C PHE A 127 12.43 2.16 5.55
N GLU A 128 13.35 1.30 5.99
CA GLU A 128 12.97 0.03 6.60
C GLU A 128 12.15 0.21 7.87
N LEU A 129 12.57 1.14 8.72
CA LEU A 129 11.85 1.43 9.96
C LEU A 129 10.45 1.97 9.66
N GLY A 130 10.32 2.88 8.71
CA GLY A 130 9.04 3.43 8.31
C GLY A 130 8.13 2.38 7.71
N LEU A 131 8.67 1.52 6.85
CA LEU A 131 7.91 0.45 6.21
C LEU A 131 7.41 -0.56 7.23
N ASN A 132 8.23 -0.92 8.22
CA ASN A 132 7.82 -1.82 9.30
C ASN A 132 6.68 -1.24 10.12
N LYS A 133 6.68 0.06 10.39
CA LYS A 133 5.59 0.74 11.08
C LYS A 133 4.30 0.70 10.26
N ILE A 134 4.39 0.92 8.96
CA ILE A 134 3.23 0.85 8.07
C ILE A 134 2.67 -0.58 8.02
N ALA A 135 3.53 -1.58 7.87
CA ALA A 135 3.12 -2.98 7.85
C ALA A 135 2.43 -3.37 9.16
N LYS A 136 2.97 -2.94 10.29
CA LYS A 136 2.36 -3.20 11.59
C LYS A 136 0.98 -2.53 11.71
N ALA A 137 0.84 -1.32 11.19
CA ALA A 137 -0.44 -0.61 11.19
C ALA A 137 -1.50 -1.36 10.40
N PHE A 138 -1.15 -1.90 9.23
CA PHE A 138 -2.06 -2.73 8.44
C PHE A 138 -2.46 -3.99 9.19
N GLU A 139 -1.51 -4.66 9.81
CA GLU A 139 -1.78 -5.87 10.59
C GLU A 139 -2.73 -5.60 11.76
N VAL A 140 -2.47 -4.57 12.53
CA VAL A 140 -3.31 -4.18 13.68
C VAL A 140 -4.71 -3.79 13.21
N ARG A 141 -4.81 -3.00 12.14
CA ARG A 141 -6.11 -2.57 11.61
C ARG A 141 -6.93 -3.76 11.13
N ALA A 142 -6.29 -4.70 10.43
CA ALA A 142 -6.98 -5.90 9.94
C ALA A 142 -7.57 -6.71 11.09
N VAL A 143 -6.79 -6.89 12.16
CA VAL A 143 -7.25 -7.61 13.35
C VAL A 143 -8.42 -6.86 14.01
N GLN A 144 -8.34 -5.54 14.11
CA GLN A 144 -9.42 -4.73 14.69
C GLN A 144 -10.73 -4.84 13.91
N LEU A 145 -10.64 -4.85 12.58
CA LEU A 145 -11.84 -4.84 11.73
C LEU A 145 -12.42 -6.23 11.51
N TYR A 146 -11.58 -7.24 11.37
CA TYR A 146 -12.02 -8.51 10.77
C TYR A 146 -11.74 -9.75 11.60
N LYS A 147 -10.97 -9.67 12.67
CA LYS A 147 -10.64 -10.86 13.44
C LYS A 147 -11.91 -11.49 14.01
N GLN A 148 -12.11 -12.75 13.68
CA GLN A 148 -13.17 -13.57 14.25
C GLN A 148 -12.63 -14.22 15.52
N CYS A 149 -13.20 -13.88 16.62
CA CYS A 149 -12.80 -14.47 17.91
C CYS A 149 -13.67 -15.69 18.22
#